data_a81988913c0aba1bc9b0fea498415f68
#
_entry.id   a81988913c0aba1bc9b0fea498415f68
#
_cell.length_a   1.000
_cell.length_b   1.000
_cell.length_c   1.000
_cell.angle_alpha   90.00
_cell.angle_beta   90.00
_cell.angle_gamma   90.00
#
_symmetry.space_group_name_H-M   'P 1'
#
loop_
_entity.id
_entity.type
_entity.pdbx_description
1 polymer ?
#
loop_
_entity_poly.entity_id
_entity_poly.type
_entity_poly.pdbx_seq_one_letter_code
_entity_poly.pdbx_strand_id
1 'polypeptide(L)'
;CIFNIIGNIERIGDHAVNLAEYAQTMKEKGYELSKKGRKEVERMQENCREGLGALRFEQFDACKEILDAAIQFEQQTDEESTDYRSRQIRRIGKKECSMESAILYSELLVDYERIGDHALNIAQNFAKIQDV
;
A
#
# COMPACT_ATOMS: atom_id res chain seq x y z
N CYS A 1 1.31 -21.41 9.81
CA CYS A 1 1.35 -20.70 8.50
C CYS A 1 -0.02 -20.22 8.06
N ILE A 2 -1.07 -21.07 8.08
CA ILE A 2 -2.43 -20.69 7.65
C ILE A 2 -2.98 -19.55 8.50
N PHE A 3 -2.83 -19.59 9.82
CA PHE A 3 -3.27 -18.50 10.70
C PHE A 3 -2.55 -17.19 10.42
N ASN A 4 -1.26 -17.25 10.07
CA ASN A 4 -0.51 -16.06 9.66
C ASN A 4 -1.03 -15.47 8.35
N ILE A 5 -1.38 -16.31 7.37
CA ILE A 5 -1.97 -15.87 6.11
C ILE A 5 -3.30 -15.17 6.37
N ILE A 6 -4.19 -15.77 7.15
CA ILE A 6 -5.51 -15.22 7.49
C ILE A 6 -5.34 -13.87 8.20
N GLY A 7 -4.44 -13.81 9.19
CA GLY A 7 -4.16 -12.56 9.92
C GLY A 7 -3.64 -11.44 9.02
N ASN A 8 -2.80 -11.76 8.06
CA ASN A 8 -2.31 -10.77 7.09
C ASN A 8 -3.40 -10.32 6.13
N ILE A 9 -4.30 -11.21 5.68
CA ILE A 9 -5.46 -10.84 4.86
C ILE A 9 -6.36 -9.87 5.62
N GLU A 10 -6.64 -10.16 6.89
CA GLU A 10 -7.44 -9.30 7.75
C GLU A 10 -6.82 -7.91 7.88
N ARG A 11 -5.50 -7.84 8.10
CA ARG A 11 -4.77 -6.56 8.19
C ARG A 11 -4.79 -5.77 6.89
N ILE A 12 -4.70 -6.43 5.74
CA ILE A 12 -4.86 -5.76 4.44
C ILE A 12 -6.27 -5.14 4.36
N GLY A 13 -7.29 -5.87 4.79
CA GLY A 13 -8.66 -5.36 4.85
C GLY A 13 -8.79 -4.13 5.75
N ASP A 14 -8.16 -4.16 6.93
CA ASP A 14 -8.16 -3.04 7.87
C ASP A 14 -7.50 -1.79 7.25
N HIS A 15 -6.38 -1.96 6.57
CA HIS A 15 -5.71 -0.85 5.88
C HIS A 15 -6.56 -0.31 4.73
N ALA A 16 -7.27 -1.16 4.01
CA ALA A 16 -8.19 -0.73 2.95
C ALA A 16 -9.35 0.11 3.53
N VAL A 17 -9.88 -0.26 4.69
CA VAL A 17 -10.91 0.52 5.40
C VAL A 17 -10.34 1.87 5.80
N ASN A 18 -9.13 1.93 6.34
CA ASN A 18 -8.46 3.19 6.68
C ASN A 18 -8.34 4.11 5.47
N LEU A 19 -7.93 3.59 4.32
CA LEU A 19 -7.83 4.36 3.07
C LEU A 19 -9.18 4.96 2.68
N ALA A 20 -10.25 4.20 2.78
CA ALA A 20 -11.60 4.65 2.47
C ALA A 20 -12.05 5.74 3.46
N GLU A 21 -11.75 5.58 4.74
CA GLU A 21 -12.08 6.57 5.78
C GLU A 21 -11.33 7.88 5.57
N TYR A 22 -10.05 7.84 5.20
CA TYR A 22 -9.29 9.06 4.88
C TYR A 22 -9.87 9.78 3.67
N ALA A 23 -10.23 9.05 2.62
CA ALA A 23 -10.86 9.64 1.44
C ALA A 23 -12.19 10.32 1.80
N GLN A 24 -12.99 9.69 2.64
CA GLN A 24 -14.26 10.26 3.11
C GLN A 24 -14.03 11.51 3.95
N THR A 25 -13.07 11.48 4.87
CA THR A 25 -12.71 12.63 5.70
C THR A 25 -12.27 13.83 4.83
N MET A 26 -11.45 13.56 3.83
CA MET A 26 -10.99 14.60 2.89
C MET A 26 -12.17 15.25 2.17
N LYS A 27 -13.10 14.42 1.70
CA LYS A 27 -14.32 14.89 1.02
C LYS A 27 -15.21 15.72 1.94
N GLU A 28 -15.49 15.24 3.14
CA GLU A 28 -16.38 15.90 4.10
C GLU A 28 -15.81 17.22 4.61
N LYS A 29 -14.52 17.28 4.85
CA LYS A 29 -13.84 18.46 5.41
C LYS A 29 -13.27 19.39 4.34
N GLY A 30 -13.36 19.02 3.08
CA GLY A 30 -12.83 19.81 1.98
C GLY A 30 -11.30 19.86 1.95
N TYR A 31 -10.62 18.88 2.49
CA TYR A 31 -9.17 18.79 2.41
C TYR A 31 -8.77 18.24 1.04
N GLU A 32 -8.01 19.03 0.30
CA GLU A 32 -7.57 18.65 -1.04
C GLU A 32 -6.07 18.35 -1.06
N LEU A 33 -5.71 17.30 -1.78
CA LEU A 33 -4.32 17.04 -2.11
C LEU A 33 -3.88 17.98 -3.22
N SER A 34 -2.59 18.34 -3.24
CA SER A 34 -2.03 19.02 -4.39
C SER A 34 -2.21 18.16 -5.65
N LYS A 35 -2.16 18.77 -6.83
CA LYS A 35 -2.27 18.06 -8.10
C LYS A 35 -1.23 16.93 -8.23
N LYS A 36 0.00 17.22 -7.81
CA LYS A 36 1.10 16.23 -7.80
C LYS A 36 0.88 15.13 -6.76
N GLY A 37 0.44 15.50 -5.55
CA GLY A 37 0.13 14.55 -4.48
C GLY A 37 -0.99 13.60 -4.88
N ARG A 38 -2.01 14.08 -5.56
CA ARG A 38 -3.09 13.23 -6.08
C ARG A 38 -2.58 12.19 -7.06
N LYS A 39 -1.72 12.59 -7.99
CA LYS A 39 -1.10 11.65 -8.95
C LYS A 39 -0.26 10.59 -8.25
N GLU A 40 0.47 10.98 -7.22
CA GLU A 40 1.28 10.06 -6.42
C GLU A 40 0.41 9.03 -5.71
N VAL A 41 -0.69 9.45 -5.09
CA VAL A 41 -1.65 8.54 -4.45
C VAL A 41 -2.31 7.61 -5.48
N GLU A 42 -2.72 8.12 -6.62
CA GLU A 42 -3.28 7.31 -7.70
C GLU A 42 -2.30 6.24 -8.18
N ARG A 43 -1.01 6.58 -8.26
CA ARG A 43 0.02 5.61 -8.62
C ARG A 43 0.20 4.54 -7.55
N MET A 44 0.20 4.91 -6.27
CA MET A 44 0.26 3.94 -5.17
C MET A 44 -0.96 3.01 -5.20
N GLN A 45 -2.14 3.54 -5.48
CA GLN A 45 -3.36 2.76 -5.61
C GLN A 45 -3.26 1.76 -6.77
N GLU A 46 -2.78 2.18 -7.93
CA GLU A 46 -2.60 1.31 -9.09
C GLU A 46 -1.56 0.21 -8.82
N ASN A 47 -0.44 0.56 -8.22
CA ASN A 47 0.59 -0.41 -7.84
C ASN A 47 0.04 -1.44 -6.84
N CYS A 48 -0.78 -1.01 -5.89
CA CYS A 48 -1.46 -1.89 -4.95
C CYS A 48 -2.42 -2.85 -5.66
N ARG A 49 -3.20 -2.34 -6.60
CA ARG A 49 -4.14 -3.15 -7.38
C ARG A 49 -3.40 -4.22 -8.18
N GLU A 50 -2.34 -3.83 -8.87
CA GLU A 50 -1.51 -4.76 -9.65
C GLU A 50 -0.80 -5.78 -8.75
N GLY A 51 -0.22 -5.32 -7.65
CA GLY A 51 0.50 -6.18 -6.71
C GLY A 51 -0.40 -7.21 -6.05
N LEU A 52 -1.57 -6.81 -5.59
CA LEU A 52 -2.55 -7.73 -5.01
C LEU A 52 -3.13 -8.67 -6.07
N GLY A 53 -3.34 -8.19 -7.29
CA GLY A 53 -3.82 -9.00 -8.41
C GLY A 53 -2.86 -10.10 -8.83
N ALA A 54 -1.57 -9.92 -8.58
CA ALA A 54 -0.55 -10.94 -8.85
C ALA A 54 -0.54 -12.08 -7.83
N LEU A 55 -1.16 -11.89 -6.66
CA LEU A 55 -1.29 -12.91 -5.62
C LEU A 55 -2.44 -13.86 -5.93
N ARG A 56 -2.31 -14.62 -7.02
CA ARG A 56 -3.35 -15.57 -7.44
C ARG A 56 -3.02 -16.95 -6.89
N PHE A 57 -3.69 -17.33 -5.82
CA PHE A 57 -3.51 -18.61 -5.14
C PHE A 57 -4.17 -19.79 -5.87
N GLU A 58 -4.81 -19.57 -7.00
CA GLU A 58 -5.43 -20.59 -7.82
C GLU A 58 -4.40 -21.52 -8.51
N GLN A 59 -3.17 -21.05 -8.61
CA GLN A 59 -2.07 -21.80 -9.24
C GLN A 59 -1.02 -22.18 -8.19
N PHE A 60 -1.27 -23.28 -7.51
CA PHE A 60 -0.35 -23.80 -6.48
C PHE A 60 1.08 -24.05 -7.00
N ASP A 61 1.24 -24.26 -8.29
CA ASP A 61 2.54 -24.53 -8.92
C ASP A 61 3.38 -23.28 -9.17
N ALA A 62 2.80 -22.09 -8.96
CA ALA A 62 3.43 -20.81 -9.26
C ALA A 62 3.92 -20.05 -8.00
N CYS A 63 4.23 -20.78 -6.92
CA CYS A 63 4.63 -20.15 -5.65
C CYS A 63 5.85 -19.23 -5.78
N LYS A 64 6.83 -19.62 -6.61
CA LYS A 64 8.02 -18.82 -6.83
C LYS A 64 7.70 -17.50 -7.54
N GLU A 65 6.88 -17.55 -8.58
CA GLU A 65 6.45 -16.39 -9.33
C GLU A 65 5.60 -15.45 -8.46
N ILE A 66 4.72 -16.00 -7.63
CA ILE A 66 3.92 -15.24 -6.67
C ILE A 66 4.83 -14.56 -5.65
N LEU A 67 5.83 -15.26 -5.11
CA LEU A 67 6.78 -14.71 -4.16
C LEU A 67 7.61 -13.59 -4.79
N ASP A 68 8.13 -13.81 -6.00
CA ASP A 68 8.91 -12.80 -6.73
C ASP A 68 8.06 -11.54 -7.00
N ALA A 69 6.81 -11.70 -7.40
CA ALA A 69 5.88 -10.60 -7.62
C ALA A 69 5.60 -9.83 -6.32
N ALA A 70 5.42 -10.54 -5.20
CA ALA A 70 5.19 -9.93 -3.90
C ALA A 70 6.42 -9.15 -3.40
N ILE A 71 7.62 -9.67 -3.63
CA ILE A 71 8.87 -8.98 -3.30
C ILE A 71 8.99 -7.69 -4.10
N GLN A 72 8.71 -7.73 -5.40
CA GLN A 72 8.75 -6.54 -6.25
C GLN A 72 7.70 -5.51 -5.82
N PHE A 73 6.51 -5.95 -5.50
CA PHE A 73 5.44 -5.07 -5.02
C PHE A 73 5.84 -4.36 -3.73
N GLU A 74 6.35 -5.10 -2.75
CA GLU A 74 6.81 -4.53 -1.47
C GLU A 74 7.95 -3.53 -1.68
N GLN A 75 8.96 -3.88 -2.47
CA GLN A 75 10.09 -2.99 -2.77
C GLN A 75 9.64 -1.72 -3.49
N GLN A 76 8.81 -1.84 -4.49
CA GLN A 76 8.29 -0.71 -5.25
C GLN A 76 7.48 0.23 -4.37
N THR A 77 6.59 -0.32 -3.55
CA THR A 77 5.75 0.45 -2.62
C THR A 77 6.61 1.18 -1.59
N ASP A 78 7.63 0.53 -1.06
CA ASP A 78 8.56 1.11 -0.09
C ASP A 78 9.38 2.26 -0.69
N GLU A 79 9.94 2.06 -1.88
CA GLU A 79 10.71 3.08 -2.60
C GLU A 79 9.85 4.28 -2.97
N GLU A 80 8.67 4.07 -3.51
CA GLU A 80 7.75 5.15 -3.88
C GLU A 80 7.27 5.91 -2.65
N SER A 81 6.94 5.21 -1.58
CA SER A 81 6.53 5.83 -0.31
C SER A 81 7.63 6.76 0.23
N THR A 82 8.87 6.33 0.21
CA THR A 82 10.02 7.13 0.63
C THR A 82 10.20 8.37 -0.23
N ASP A 83 10.14 8.22 -1.55
CA ASP A 83 10.27 9.33 -2.50
C ASP A 83 9.12 10.33 -2.34
N TYR A 84 7.90 9.85 -2.24
CA TYR A 84 6.71 10.68 -2.11
C TYR A 84 6.69 11.45 -0.79
N ARG A 85 7.17 10.86 0.31
CA ARG A 85 7.35 11.56 1.58
C ARG A 85 8.32 12.73 1.44
N SER A 86 9.44 12.52 0.77
CA SER A 86 10.42 13.59 0.51
C SER A 86 9.81 14.73 -0.30
N ARG A 87 9.03 14.40 -1.32
CA ARG A 87 8.32 15.40 -2.13
C ARG A 87 7.29 16.16 -1.31
N GLN A 88 6.56 15.48 -0.44
CA GLN A 88 5.55 16.09 0.41
C GLN A 88 6.18 17.04 1.44
N ILE A 89 7.30 16.69 2.03
CA ILE A 89 8.03 17.55 2.96
C ILE A 89 8.43 18.86 2.26
N ARG A 90 8.89 18.80 1.01
CA ARG A 90 9.20 20.00 0.22
C ARG A 90 7.96 20.84 -0.04
N ARG A 91 6.83 20.22 -0.37
CA ARG A 91 5.57 20.93 -0.59
C ARG A 91 5.07 21.63 0.68
N ILE A 92 5.20 21.01 1.84
CA ILE A 92 4.88 21.60 3.13
C ILE A 92 5.77 22.83 3.37
N GLY A 93 7.07 22.72 3.14
CA GLY A 93 8.02 23.82 3.29
C GLY A 93 7.74 24.99 2.38
N LYS A 94 7.19 24.75 1.19
CA LYS A 94 6.79 25.78 0.22
C LYS A 94 5.35 26.26 0.40
N LYS A 95 4.64 25.76 1.41
CA LYS A 95 3.23 26.09 1.68
C LYS A 95 2.30 25.74 0.51
N GLU A 96 2.61 24.70 -0.26
CA GLU A 96 1.81 24.23 -1.40
C GLU A 96 0.64 23.32 -0.98
N CYS A 97 0.59 22.91 0.26
CA CYS A 97 -0.49 22.09 0.83
C CYS A 97 -0.77 22.50 2.27
N SER A 98 -2.00 22.27 2.73
CA SER A 98 -2.37 22.51 4.13
C SER A 98 -1.76 21.41 5.02
N MET A 99 -1.60 21.73 6.31
CA MET A 99 -1.10 20.77 7.28
C MET A 99 -2.05 19.57 7.42
N GLU A 100 -3.36 19.81 7.39
CA GLU A 100 -4.38 18.78 7.48
C GLU A 100 -4.29 17.79 6.31
N SER A 101 -4.17 18.32 5.10
CA SER A 101 -3.97 17.50 3.89
C SER A 101 -2.65 16.73 3.94
N ALA A 102 -1.59 17.34 4.47
CA ALA A 102 -0.28 16.71 4.62
C ALA A 102 -0.32 15.52 5.58
N ILE A 103 -1.04 15.64 6.69
CA ILE A 103 -1.20 14.55 7.66
C ILE A 103 -1.93 13.38 7.01
N LEU A 104 -3.06 13.63 6.35
CA LEU A 104 -3.83 12.58 5.66
C LEU A 104 -3.03 11.92 4.55
N TYR A 105 -2.28 12.70 3.79
CA TYR A 105 -1.39 12.18 2.75
C TYR A 105 -0.36 11.19 3.33
N SER A 106 0.27 11.55 4.45
CA SER A 106 1.24 10.69 5.12
C SER A 106 0.60 9.39 5.61
N GLU A 107 -0.61 9.45 6.15
CA GLU A 107 -1.36 8.26 6.57
C GLU A 107 -1.70 7.34 5.39
N LEU A 108 -2.09 7.92 4.25
CA LEU A 108 -2.34 7.14 3.02
C LEU A 108 -1.10 6.37 2.59
N LEU A 109 0.07 7.01 2.59
CA LEU A 109 1.33 6.36 2.21
C LEU A 109 1.67 5.20 3.16
N VAL A 110 1.48 5.39 4.47
CA VAL A 110 1.72 4.33 5.47
C VAL A 110 0.83 3.12 5.22
N ASP A 111 -0.46 3.34 4.96
CA ASP A 111 -1.39 2.23 4.73
C ASP A 111 -1.06 1.46 3.45
N TYR A 112 -0.72 2.13 2.36
CA TYR A 112 -0.27 1.47 1.13
C TYR A 112 1.01 0.65 1.36
N GLU A 113 1.97 1.21 2.07
CA GLU A 113 3.22 0.52 2.40
C GLU A 113 2.97 -0.75 3.21
N ARG A 114 2.09 -0.68 4.20
CA ARG A 114 1.72 -1.84 5.03
C ARG A 114 0.96 -2.92 4.26
N ILE A 115 0.15 -2.54 3.30
CA ILE A 115 -0.50 -3.51 2.40
C ILE A 115 0.57 -4.31 1.65
N GLY A 116 1.60 -3.65 1.14
CA GLY A 116 2.73 -4.32 0.49
C GLY A 116 3.45 -5.28 1.43
N ASP A 117 3.72 -4.87 2.67
CA ASP A 117 4.36 -5.71 3.69
C ASP A 117 3.54 -6.96 3.99
N HIS A 118 2.23 -6.81 4.19
CA HIS A 118 1.35 -7.94 4.47
C HIS A 118 1.20 -8.88 3.27
N ALA A 119 1.17 -8.34 2.06
CA ALA A 119 1.15 -9.13 0.84
C ALA A 119 2.41 -10.01 0.72
N LEU A 120 3.59 -9.45 1.02
CA LEU A 120 4.84 -10.21 1.05
C LEU A 120 4.81 -11.32 2.10
N ASN A 121 4.32 -11.02 3.31
CA ASN A 121 4.17 -12.01 4.38
C ASN A 121 3.27 -13.17 3.95
N ILE A 122 2.17 -12.90 3.27
CA ILE A 122 1.27 -13.93 2.74
C ILE A 122 2.01 -14.83 1.75
N ALA A 123 2.73 -14.23 0.80
CA ALA A 123 3.46 -14.97 -0.22
C ALA A 123 4.58 -15.84 0.39
N GLN A 124 5.30 -15.31 1.38
CA GLN A 124 6.34 -16.05 2.11
C GLN A 124 5.78 -17.23 2.89
N ASN A 125 4.67 -17.04 3.58
CA ASN A 125 4.00 -18.11 4.32
C ASN A 125 3.43 -19.18 3.38
N PHE A 126 2.90 -18.77 2.24
CA PHE A 126 2.40 -19.67 1.22
C PHE A 126 3.52 -20.53 0.64
N ALA A 127 4.66 -19.95 0.34
CA ALA A 127 5.85 -20.67 -0.13
C ALA A 127 6.33 -21.72 0.89
N LYS A 128 6.29 -21.40 2.19
CA LYS A 128 6.65 -22.36 3.26
C LYS A 128 5.70 -23.54 3.32
N ILE A 129 4.42 -23.37 3.05
CA ILE A 129 3.44 -24.46 3.02
C ILE A 129 3.76 -25.42 1.87
N GLN A 130 4.21 -24.91 0.74
CA GLN A 130 4.53 -25.70 -0.44
C GLN A 130 5.84 -26.49 -0.29
N ASP A 131 6.80 -26.00 0.47
CA ASP A 131 8.09 -26.67 0.70
C ASP A 131 8.00 -27.87 1.66
N VAL A 132 6.86 -28.09 2.28
CA VAL A 132 6.58 -29.23 3.16
C VAL A 132 5.90 -30.35 2.39
#